data_24c89c3d2df030b5152c78480ac2fddb
#
_entry.id   24c89c3d2df030b5152c78480ac2fddb
#
_cell.length_a   1.000
_cell.length_b   1.000
_cell.length_c   1.000
_cell.angle_alpha   90.00
_cell.angle_beta   90.00
_cell.angle_gamma   90.00
#
_symmetry.space_group_name_H-M   'P 1'
#
loop_
_entity.id
_entity.type
_entity.pdbx_description
1 polymer ?
#
loop_
_entity_poly.entity_id
_entity_poly.type
_entity_poly.pdbx_seq_one_letter_code
_entity_poly.pdbx_strand_id
1 'polypeptide(L)'
;FYDDAAAAATTLKELAEHKAALGRAEDWRVALGEAEAALELEMLVEARAALGDLGEGLQTWERRTLMGGEHDMCGAVLSLTCGSGGDDAADWTAMLLRMYSRWAERAGFRAALSERTEAEVAGIKSASLSIEGDWVFGQLRGERGTHRLVRNSPFNSAGKRQTSFARVEVVPLLQEADLSGFEIPEAELEISTMRSSGA
;
A
#
# COMPACT_ATOMS: atom_id res chain seq x y z
N PHE A 1 -34.90 -4.00 7.03
CA PHE A 1 -33.69 -3.16 7.08
C PHE A 1 -32.93 -3.30 8.41
N TYR A 2 -33.64 -3.34 9.54
CA TYR A 2 -33.03 -3.51 10.88
C TYR A 2 -32.87 -4.97 11.32
N ASP A 3 -33.47 -5.91 10.62
CA ASP A 3 -33.42 -7.33 10.94
C ASP A 3 -32.13 -8.02 10.45
N ASP A 4 -31.42 -7.40 9.53
CA ASP A 4 -30.10 -7.85 9.03
C ASP A 4 -29.05 -6.76 9.27
N ALA A 5 -28.32 -6.89 10.38
CA ALA A 5 -27.33 -5.93 10.80
C ALA A 5 -26.14 -5.82 9.80
N ALA A 6 -25.81 -6.90 9.11
CA ALA A 6 -24.72 -6.91 8.13
C ALA A 6 -25.11 -6.15 6.85
N ALA A 7 -26.32 -6.41 6.32
CA ALA A 7 -26.84 -5.69 5.16
C ALA A 7 -27.04 -4.19 5.46
N ALA A 8 -27.52 -3.86 6.68
CA ALA A 8 -27.66 -2.48 7.12
C ALA A 8 -26.30 -1.75 7.20
N ALA A 9 -25.27 -2.41 7.73
CA ALA A 9 -23.91 -1.85 7.83
C ALA A 9 -23.32 -1.59 6.43
N THR A 10 -23.49 -2.50 5.48
CA THR A 10 -23.04 -2.33 4.09
C THR A 10 -23.72 -1.13 3.43
N THR A 11 -25.04 -1.04 3.53
CA THR A 11 -25.81 0.07 2.95
C THR A 11 -25.43 1.42 3.59
N LEU A 12 -25.19 1.45 4.91
CA LEU A 12 -24.74 2.67 5.58
C LEU A 12 -23.34 3.09 5.14
N LYS A 13 -22.45 2.14 4.91
CA LYS A 13 -21.11 2.39 4.37
C LYS A 13 -21.18 2.99 2.96
N GLU A 14 -21.94 2.38 2.06
CA GLU A 14 -22.17 2.90 0.70
C GLU A 14 -22.77 4.32 0.72
N LEU A 15 -23.76 4.54 1.58
CA LEU A 15 -24.37 5.86 1.74
C LEU A 15 -23.36 6.90 2.23
N ALA A 16 -22.49 6.53 3.18
CA ALA A 16 -21.45 7.42 3.69
C ALA A 16 -20.43 7.76 2.58
N GLU A 17 -20.03 6.78 1.77
CA GLU A 17 -19.12 6.96 0.64
C GLU A 17 -19.72 7.91 -0.43
N HIS A 18 -20.98 7.71 -0.80
CA HIS A 18 -21.66 8.59 -1.76
C HIS A 18 -21.84 10.02 -1.22
N LYS A 19 -22.21 10.17 0.07
CA LYS A 19 -22.28 11.49 0.71
C LYS A 19 -20.93 12.20 0.73
N ALA A 20 -19.85 11.47 1.04
CA ALA A 20 -18.50 12.02 1.03
C ALA A 20 -18.06 12.41 -0.39
N ALA A 21 -18.45 11.66 -1.41
CA ALA A 21 -18.18 12.00 -2.81
C ALA A 21 -18.90 13.27 -3.25
N LEU A 22 -20.19 13.41 -2.90
CA LEU A 22 -20.96 14.62 -3.18
C LEU A 22 -20.42 15.85 -2.43
N GLY A 23 -20.06 15.69 -1.14
CA GLY A 23 -19.45 16.75 -0.35
C GLY A 23 -18.17 17.27 -0.99
N ARG A 24 -17.26 16.38 -1.38
CA ARG A 24 -16.02 16.75 -2.08
C ARG A 24 -16.28 17.50 -3.39
N ALA A 25 -17.24 17.07 -4.19
CA ALA A 25 -17.58 17.76 -5.44
C ALA A 25 -18.09 19.19 -5.20
N GLU A 26 -18.85 19.39 -4.13
CA GLU A 26 -19.33 20.72 -3.74
C GLU A 26 -18.19 21.59 -3.20
N ASP A 27 -17.30 21.02 -2.35
CA ASP A 27 -16.10 21.72 -1.86
C ASP A 27 -15.22 22.20 -3.01
N TRP A 28 -15.03 21.37 -4.04
CA TRP A 28 -14.27 21.74 -5.23
C TRP A 28 -14.95 22.84 -6.06
N ARG A 29 -16.28 22.81 -6.15
CA ARG A 29 -17.04 23.89 -6.81
C ARG A 29 -16.88 25.21 -6.09
N VAL A 30 -16.94 25.18 -4.75
CA VAL A 30 -16.73 26.39 -3.91
C VAL A 30 -15.29 26.90 -4.12
N ALA A 31 -14.28 26.04 -4.00
CA ALA A 31 -12.88 26.43 -4.20
C ALA A 31 -12.60 27.03 -5.59
N LEU A 32 -13.24 26.46 -6.64
CA LEU A 32 -13.14 27.03 -7.97
C LEU A 32 -13.76 28.42 -8.06
N GLY A 33 -14.95 28.62 -7.47
CA GLY A 33 -15.62 29.92 -7.43
C GLY A 33 -14.82 30.97 -6.63
N GLU A 34 -14.19 30.56 -5.56
CA GLU A 34 -13.28 31.43 -4.77
C GLU A 34 -12.04 31.84 -5.59
N ALA A 35 -11.46 30.91 -6.35
CA ALA A 35 -10.33 31.19 -7.24
C ALA A 35 -10.73 32.15 -8.38
N GLU A 36 -11.91 31.98 -8.96
CA GLU A 36 -12.46 32.88 -9.99
C GLU A 36 -12.68 34.28 -9.43
N ALA A 37 -13.30 34.40 -8.25
CA ALA A 37 -13.51 35.70 -7.59
C ALA A 37 -12.19 36.39 -7.23
N ALA A 38 -11.18 35.63 -6.76
CA ALA A 38 -9.86 36.17 -6.46
C ALA A 38 -9.16 36.67 -7.75
N LEU A 39 -9.34 36.01 -8.88
CA LEU A 39 -8.80 36.45 -10.18
C LEU A 39 -9.47 37.77 -10.64
N GLU A 40 -10.78 37.90 -10.48
CA GLU A 40 -11.51 39.13 -10.80
C GLU A 40 -11.06 40.33 -9.95
N LEU A 41 -10.62 40.04 -8.71
CA LEU A 41 -10.09 41.05 -7.78
C LEU A 41 -8.57 41.29 -7.93
N GLU A 42 -7.94 40.68 -8.93
CA GLU A 42 -6.48 40.71 -9.19
C GLU A 42 -5.63 40.14 -8.03
N MET A 43 -6.22 39.31 -7.15
CA MET A 43 -5.56 38.65 -6.01
C MET A 43 -4.89 37.34 -6.52
N LEU A 44 -3.80 37.47 -7.27
CA LEU A 44 -3.17 36.35 -7.98
C LEU A 44 -2.54 35.29 -7.07
N VAL A 45 -2.09 35.68 -5.89
CA VAL A 45 -1.44 34.75 -4.94
C VAL A 45 -2.50 33.83 -4.33
N GLU A 46 -3.62 34.40 -3.92
CA GLU A 46 -4.76 33.69 -3.33
C GLU A 46 -5.42 32.76 -4.36
N ALA A 47 -5.65 33.26 -5.57
CA ALA A 47 -6.18 32.46 -6.66
C ALA A 47 -5.27 31.25 -6.99
N ARG A 48 -3.95 31.46 -6.99
CA ARG A 48 -2.98 30.37 -7.23
C ARG A 48 -2.96 29.37 -6.10
N ALA A 49 -3.08 29.80 -4.85
CA ALA A 49 -3.15 28.90 -3.69
C ALA A 49 -4.40 28.00 -3.77
N ALA A 50 -5.58 28.60 -3.95
CA ALA A 50 -6.84 27.87 -4.09
C ALA A 50 -6.82 26.85 -5.23
N LEU A 51 -6.28 27.21 -6.39
CA LEU A 51 -6.11 26.28 -7.52
C LEU A 51 -5.08 25.19 -7.25
N GLY A 52 -4.03 25.45 -6.45
CA GLY A 52 -3.05 24.47 -6.03
C GLY A 52 -3.69 23.36 -5.21
N ASP A 53 -4.41 23.74 -4.16
CA ASP A 53 -5.10 22.80 -3.25
C ASP A 53 -6.17 22.00 -3.99
N LEU A 54 -6.93 22.64 -4.87
CA LEU A 54 -7.91 21.99 -5.72
C LEU A 54 -7.25 20.95 -6.66
N GLY A 55 -6.12 21.32 -7.28
CA GLY A 55 -5.37 20.44 -8.17
C GLY A 55 -4.85 19.19 -7.47
N GLU A 56 -4.31 19.31 -6.26
CA GLU A 56 -3.86 18.17 -5.46
C GLU A 56 -5.02 17.25 -5.04
N GLY A 57 -6.16 17.82 -4.67
CA GLY A 57 -7.38 17.09 -4.34
C GLY A 57 -7.90 16.28 -5.52
N LEU A 58 -7.97 16.91 -6.71
CA LEU A 58 -8.41 16.26 -7.95
C LEU A 58 -7.47 15.14 -8.38
N GLN A 59 -6.14 15.33 -8.34
CA GLN A 59 -5.17 14.28 -8.66
C GLN A 59 -5.29 13.07 -7.72
N THR A 60 -5.56 13.31 -6.46
CA THR A 60 -5.77 12.24 -5.49
C THR A 60 -7.04 11.46 -5.77
N TRP A 61 -8.12 12.17 -6.12
CA TRP A 61 -9.39 11.55 -6.48
C TRP A 61 -9.28 10.77 -7.81
N GLU A 62 -8.64 11.34 -8.82
CA GLU A 62 -8.38 10.68 -10.10
C GLU A 62 -7.63 9.36 -9.93
N ARG A 63 -6.56 9.37 -9.13
CA ARG A 63 -5.82 8.14 -8.79
C ARG A 63 -6.72 7.08 -8.14
N ARG A 64 -7.61 7.48 -7.21
CA ARG A 64 -8.57 6.55 -6.57
C ARG A 64 -9.59 6.01 -7.58
N THR A 65 -10.07 6.84 -8.50
CA THR A 65 -11.03 6.43 -9.51
C THR A 65 -10.44 5.41 -10.50
N LEU A 66 -9.12 5.45 -10.74
CA LEU A 66 -8.40 4.48 -11.57
C LEU A 66 -8.17 3.14 -10.85
N MET A 67 -8.34 3.09 -9.54
CA MET A 67 -8.22 1.89 -8.71
C MET A 67 -9.61 1.25 -8.53
N GLY A 68 -10.02 0.38 -9.46
CA GLY A 68 -11.35 -0.26 -9.49
C GLY A 68 -11.32 -1.76 -9.25
N GLY A 69 -10.23 -2.32 -8.71
CA GLY A 69 -10.15 -3.74 -8.35
C GLY A 69 -10.92 -4.04 -7.07
N GLU A 70 -11.42 -5.27 -6.95
CA GLU A 70 -12.25 -5.76 -5.82
C GLU A 70 -11.64 -5.45 -4.44
N HIS A 71 -10.31 -5.51 -4.31
CA HIS A 71 -9.59 -5.30 -3.05
C HIS A 71 -8.77 -4.02 -3.01
N ASP A 72 -8.87 -3.16 -4.04
CA ASP A 72 -8.03 -1.95 -4.13
C ASP A 72 -8.23 -1.00 -2.95
N MET A 73 -9.41 -1.00 -2.33
CA MET A 73 -9.73 -0.19 -1.14
C MET A 73 -9.12 -0.72 0.16
N CYS A 74 -8.65 -1.96 0.18
CA CYS A 74 -8.13 -2.59 1.39
C CYS A 74 -6.76 -2.04 1.78
N GLY A 75 -6.37 -2.28 3.04
CA GLY A 75 -4.99 -2.27 3.48
C GLY A 75 -4.16 -3.32 2.74
N ALA A 76 -2.87 -3.41 3.00
CA ALA A 76 -2.00 -4.39 2.36
C ALA A 76 -1.03 -5.04 3.33
N VAL A 77 -0.71 -6.30 3.06
CA VAL A 77 0.47 -6.97 3.64
C VAL A 77 1.53 -7.06 2.55
N LEU A 78 2.67 -6.47 2.84
CA LEU A 78 3.83 -6.43 1.96
C LEU A 78 4.89 -7.39 2.47
N SER A 79 5.19 -8.45 1.71
CA SER A 79 6.24 -9.41 2.04
C SER A 79 7.46 -9.18 1.15
N LEU A 80 8.61 -9.03 1.78
CA LEU A 80 9.90 -8.81 1.15
C LEU A 80 10.78 -10.03 1.35
N THR A 81 11.38 -10.55 0.30
CA THR A 81 12.29 -11.69 0.38
C THR A 81 13.56 -11.40 -0.41
N CYS A 82 14.69 -11.65 0.21
CA CYS A 82 16.01 -11.54 -0.42
C CYS A 82 16.10 -12.55 -1.58
N GLY A 83 16.50 -12.06 -2.76
CA GLY A 83 16.75 -12.88 -3.93
C GLY A 83 18.24 -13.18 -4.12
N SER A 84 18.66 -13.35 -5.38
CA SER A 84 20.06 -13.57 -5.71
C SER A 84 20.89 -12.30 -5.58
N GLY A 85 22.12 -12.43 -5.07
CA GLY A 85 23.08 -11.34 -4.88
C GLY A 85 23.77 -11.32 -3.52
N GLY A 86 23.54 -12.35 -2.68
CA GLY A 86 24.21 -12.49 -1.37
C GLY A 86 23.93 -11.31 -0.44
N ASP A 87 24.98 -10.79 0.23
CA ASP A 87 24.88 -9.69 1.20
C ASP A 87 24.33 -8.39 0.55
N ASP A 88 24.64 -8.13 -0.70
CA ASP A 88 24.07 -7.01 -1.45
C ASP A 88 22.56 -7.12 -1.64
N ALA A 89 22.03 -8.33 -1.85
CA ALA A 89 20.60 -8.55 -1.98
C ALA A 89 19.87 -8.44 -0.63
N ALA A 90 20.50 -8.90 0.44
CA ALA A 90 19.97 -8.75 1.80
C ALA A 90 19.91 -7.27 2.23
N ASP A 91 20.94 -6.50 1.92
CA ASP A 91 20.95 -5.05 2.15
C ASP A 91 19.90 -4.33 1.28
N TRP A 92 19.76 -4.72 0.01
CA TRP A 92 18.71 -4.21 -0.86
C TRP A 92 17.31 -4.45 -0.29
N THR A 93 17.07 -5.62 0.25
CA THR A 93 15.79 -5.96 0.90
C THR A 93 15.52 -5.07 2.12
N ALA A 94 16.55 -4.76 2.92
CA ALA A 94 16.44 -3.81 4.02
C ALA A 94 16.16 -2.38 3.54
N MET A 95 16.76 -1.98 2.42
CA MET A 95 16.48 -0.67 1.80
C MET A 95 15.03 -0.57 1.33
N LEU A 96 14.49 -1.62 0.69
CA LEU A 96 13.09 -1.69 0.28
C LEU A 96 12.14 -1.61 1.48
N LEU A 97 12.41 -2.35 2.55
CA LEU A 97 11.61 -2.26 3.79
C LEU A 97 11.55 -0.82 4.31
N ARG A 98 12.71 -0.16 4.36
CA ARG A 98 12.77 1.25 4.79
C ARG A 98 12.01 2.18 3.84
N MET A 99 12.11 1.94 2.53
CA MET A 99 11.40 2.72 1.52
C MET A 99 9.90 2.66 1.71
N TYR A 100 9.34 1.44 1.82
CA TYR A 100 7.89 1.26 1.99
C TYR A 100 7.39 1.74 3.35
N SER A 101 8.15 1.53 4.42
CA SER A 101 7.80 2.06 5.75
C SER A 101 7.71 3.59 5.72
N ARG A 102 8.70 4.28 5.14
CA ARG A 102 8.68 5.73 5.01
C ARG A 102 7.60 6.25 4.06
N TRP A 103 7.29 5.49 3.02
CA TRP A 103 6.17 5.83 2.15
C TRP A 103 4.85 5.78 2.91
N ALA A 104 4.61 4.73 3.68
CA ALA A 104 3.43 4.58 4.50
C ALA A 104 3.29 5.72 5.53
N GLU A 105 4.37 6.06 6.24
CA GLU A 105 4.39 7.19 7.18
C GLU A 105 4.03 8.52 6.51
N ARG A 106 4.63 8.84 5.35
CA ARG A 106 4.35 10.07 4.61
C ARG A 106 2.93 10.14 4.07
N ALA A 107 2.37 9.00 3.70
CA ALA A 107 1.00 8.89 3.22
C ALA A 107 -0.04 8.90 4.37
N GLY A 108 0.42 8.93 5.64
CA GLY A 108 -0.44 8.92 6.82
C GLY A 108 -1.04 7.56 7.14
N PHE A 109 -0.49 6.47 6.59
CA PHE A 109 -0.92 5.11 6.87
C PHE A 109 -0.26 4.56 8.14
N ARG A 110 -0.96 3.64 8.81
CA ARG A 110 -0.39 2.89 9.92
C ARG A 110 0.36 1.67 9.39
N ALA A 111 1.68 1.64 9.60
CA ALA A 111 2.51 0.51 9.20
C ALA A 111 3.05 -0.22 10.43
N ALA A 112 2.92 -1.54 10.45
CA ALA A 112 3.42 -2.42 11.50
C ALA A 112 4.27 -3.54 10.90
N LEU A 113 5.49 -3.69 11.42
CA LEU A 113 6.37 -4.80 11.05
C LEU A 113 5.88 -6.06 11.77
N SER A 114 5.42 -7.06 11.01
CA SER A 114 4.88 -8.32 11.55
C SER A 114 5.98 -9.35 11.78
N GLU A 115 6.88 -9.49 10.80
CA GLU A 115 7.97 -10.46 10.82
C GLU A 115 9.24 -9.84 10.24
N ARG A 116 10.39 -10.28 10.75
CA ARG A 116 11.70 -9.91 10.23
C ARG A 116 12.72 -10.99 10.51
N THR A 117 13.42 -11.42 9.47
CA THR A 117 14.53 -12.38 9.57
C THR A 117 15.81 -11.69 9.12
N GLU A 118 16.77 -11.57 10.02
CA GLU A 118 18.06 -10.96 9.72
C GLU A 118 18.92 -11.86 8.82
N ALA A 119 19.75 -11.24 8.01
CA ALA A 119 20.82 -11.94 7.29
C ALA A 119 22.06 -12.05 8.18
N GLU A 120 23.00 -12.93 7.81
CA GLU A 120 24.16 -13.25 8.64
C GLU A 120 25.19 -12.11 8.73
N VAL A 121 25.39 -11.37 7.64
CA VAL A 121 26.40 -10.30 7.56
C VAL A 121 25.75 -8.93 7.64
N ALA A 122 24.78 -8.67 6.76
CA ALA A 122 24.11 -7.39 6.70
C ALA A 122 22.74 -7.52 6.03
N GLY A 123 21.81 -6.63 6.35
CA GLY A 123 20.48 -6.60 5.77
C GLY A 123 19.53 -7.66 6.33
N ILE A 124 18.52 -8.00 5.57
CA ILE A 124 17.45 -8.92 6.00
C ILE A 124 17.21 -10.02 4.93
N LYS A 125 16.92 -11.24 5.38
CA LYS A 125 16.50 -12.37 4.53
C LYS A 125 15.05 -12.19 4.09
N SER A 126 14.18 -11.81 5.02
CA SER A 126 12.77 -11.54 4.77
C SER A 126 12.18 -10.57 5.78
N ALA A 127 11.11 -9.90 5.38
CA ALA A 127 10.30 -9.09 6.27
C ALA A 127 8.84 -9.06 5.77
N SER A 128 7.91 -8.91 6.71
CA SER A 128 6.50 -8.71 6.43
C SER A 128 6.02 -7.42 7.09
N LEU A 129 5.46 -6.50 6.30
CA LEU A 129 4.97 -5.20 6.72
C LEU A 129 3.46 -5.14 6.49
N SER A 130 2.67 -5.03 7.56
CA SER A 130 1.24 -4.78 7.49
C SER A 130 1.01 -3.27 7.41
N ILE A 131 0.24 -2.82 6.43
CA ILE A 131 -0.07 -1.41 6.22
C ILE A 131 -1.59 -1.25 6.19
N GLU A 132 -2.10 -0.57 7.22
CA GLU A 132 -3.52 -0.28 7.38
C GLU A 132 -3.85 1.10 6.81
N GLY A 133 -4.94 1.18 6.07
CA GLY A 133 -5.45 2.41 5.48
C GLY A 133 -6.26 2.12 4.22
N ASP A 134 -7.01 3.11 3.78
CA ASP A 134 -7.82 3.01 2.57
C ASP A 134 -6.95 3.12 1.31
N TRP A 135 -7.20 2.26 0.35
CA TRP A 135 -6.53 2.27 -0.98
C TRP A 135 -5.05 1.91 -0.95
N VAL A 136 -4.55 1.31 0.12
CA VAL A 136 -3.14 0.90 0.24
C VAL A 136 -2.82 -0.20 -0.75
N PHE A 137 -3.65 -1.25 -0.82
CA PHE A 137 -3.45 -2.35 -1.75
C PHE A 137 -3.49 -1.88 -3.20
N GLY A 138 -4.47 -1.06 -3.57
CA GLY A 138 -4.59 -0.49 -4.91
C GLY A 138 -3.35 0.29 -5.36
N GLN A 139 -2.71 1.02 -4.43
CA GLN A 139 -1.48 1.77 -4.70
C GLN A 139 -0.24 0.87 -4.79
N LEU A 140 -0.19 -0.22 -4.01
CA LEU A 140 0.97 -1.09 -3.91
C LEU A 140 0.93 -2.31 -4.84
N ARG A 141 -0.22 -2.71 -5.37
CA ARG A 141 -0.34 -3.92 -6.21
C ARG A 141 0.61 -3.93 -7.42
N GLY A 142 0.91 -2.74 -7.96
CA GLY A 142 1.86 -2.59 -9.07
C GLY A 142 3.31 -2.84 -8.69
N GLU A 143 3.63 -2.80 -7.39
CA GLU A 143 4.97 -3.09 -6.86
C GLU A 143 5.27 -4.59 -6.75
N ARG A 144 4.27 -5.45 -6.94
CA ARG A 144 4.43 -6.90 -6.88
C ARG A 144 5.39 -7.38 -7.96
N GLY A 145 6.49 -8.03 -7.55
CA GLY A 145 7.45 -8.59 -8.50
C GLY A 145 8.88 -8.60 -7.97
N THR A 146 9.82 -8.71 -8.90
CA THR A 146 11.25 -8.72 -8.60
C THR A 146 11.84 -7.33 -8.78
N HIS A 147 12.38 -6.78 -7.70
CA HIS A 147 13.05 -5.50 -7.67
C HIS A 147 14.55 -5.67 -7.87
N ARG A 148 15.11 -4.94 -8.82
CA ARG A 148 16.52 -5.02 -9.21
C ARG A 148 17.26 -3.77 -8.75
N LEU A 149 18.38 -3.98 -8.06
CA LEU A 149 19.35 -2.93 -7.74
C LEU A 149 20.66 -3.17 -8.50
N VAL A 150 21.18 -2.13 -9.12
CA VAL A 150 22.50 -2.13 -9.76
C VAL A 150 23.31 -0.99 -9.16
N ARG A 151 24.34 -1.34 -8.38
CA ARG A 151 25.22 -0.35 -7.73
C ARG A 151 26.64 -0.90 -7.56
N ASN A 152 27.57 -0.04 -7.20
CA ASN A 152 28.86 -0.48 -6.68
C ASN A 152 28.63 -1.10 -5.30
N SER A 153 29.09 -2.35 -5.12
CA SER A 153 28.86 -3.09 -3.88
C SER A 153 29.69 -2.52 -2.73
N PRO A 154 29.08 -2.18 -1.59
CA PRO A 154 29.83 -1.83 -0.38
C PRO A 154 30.47 -3.04 0.31
N PHE A 155 30.05 -4.27 -0.06
CA PHE A 155 30.55 -5.54 0.49
C PHE A 155 31.70 -6.11 -0.34
N ASN A 156 31.95 -5.59 -1.52
CA ASN A 156 33.02 -6.02 -2.41
C ASN A 156 34.23 -5.10 -2.26
N SER A 157 35.36 -5.63 -1.76
CA SER A 157 36.59 -4.87 -1.54
C SER A 157 37.15 -4.20 -2.81
N ALA A 158 36.85 -4.75 -3.98
CA ALA A 158 37.23 -4.18 -5.28
C ALA A 158 36.21 -3.13 -5.79
N GLY A 159 35.15 -2.82 -5.06
CA GLY A 159 34.13 -1.84 -5.43
C GLY A 159 33.43 -2.15 -6.76
N LYS A 160 33.37 -3.43 -7.16
CA LYS A 160 32.78 -3.83 -8.43
C LYS A 160 31.26 -3.59 -8.43
N ARG A 161 30.75 -3.21 -9.60
CA ARG A 161 29.32 -3.09 -9.86
C ARG A 161 28.64 -4.45 -9.76
N GLN A 162 27.63 -4.56 -8.89
CA GLN A 162 26.88 -5.76 -8.64
C GLN A 162 25.39 -5.56 -8.98
N THR A 163 24.73 -6.64 -9.30
CA THR A 163 23.28 -6.67 -9.51
C THR A 163 22.66 -7.57 -8.44
N SER A 164 21.70 -7.02 -7.71
CA SER A 164 21.00 -7.70 -6.62
C SER A 164 19.50 -7.70 -6.86
N PHE A 165 18.84 -8.73 -6.41
CA PHE A 165 17.40 -8.89 -6.57
C PHE A 165 16.73 -9.09 -5.22
N ALA A 166 15.53 -8.53 -5.08
CA ALA A 166 14.63 -8.79 -3.97
C ALA A 166 13.22 -9.00 -4.52
N ARG A 167 12.47 -9.91 -3.94
CA ARG A 167 11.07 -10.17 -4.29
C ARG A 167 10.16 -9.39 -3.37
N VAL A 168 9.19 -8.73 -3.97
CA VAL A 168 8.11 -8.02 -3.30
C VAL A 168 6.80 -8.73 -3.62
N GLU A 169 6.08 -9.14 -2.59
CA GLU A 169 4.72 -9.66 -2.69
C GLU A 169 3.79 -8.70 -1.98
N VAL A 170 2.62 -8.47 -2.57
CA VAL A 170 1.59 -7.60 -2.02
C VAL A 170 0.29 -8.37 -2.03
N VAL A 171 -0.34 -8.50 -0.88
CA VAL A 171 -1.64 -9.13 -0.73
C VAL A 171 -2.57 -8.17 0.03
N PRO A 172 -3.89 -8.17 -0.26
CA PRO A 172 -4.83 -7.33 0.44
C PRO A 172 -4.96 -7.76 1.91
N LEU A 173 -5.09 -6.79 2.81
CA LEU A 173 -5.43 -7.02 4.21
C LEU A 173 -6.94 -7.11 4.32
N LEU A 174 -7.46 -8.34 4.33
CA LEU A 174 -8.89 -8.62 4.46
C LEU A 174 -9.32 -8.54 5.93
N GLN A 175 -10.52 -8.04 6.18
CA GLN A 175 -11.13 -8.07 7.50
C GLN A 175 -11.87 -9.40 7.71
N GLU A 176 -12.10 -9.80 8.97
CA GLU A 176 -12.84 -11.04 9.28
C GLU A 176 -14.22 -11.06 8.63
N ALA A 177 -14.88 -9.92 8.46
CA ALA A 177 -16.16 -9.80 7.78
C ALA A 177 -16.08 -10.18 6.29
N ASP A 178 -14.96 -9.93 5.63
CA ASP A 178 -14.75 -10.27 4.22
C ASP A 178 -14.50 -11.77 4.03
N LEU A 179 -14.14 -12.46 5.12
CA LEU A 179 -13.93 -13.91 5.17
C LEU A 179 -15.18 -14.67 5.60
N SER A 180 -16.26 -13.97 5.98
CA SER A 180 -17.51 -14.58 6.40
C SER A 180 -18.16 -15.32 5.23
N GLY A 181 -18.13 -16.66 5.29
CA GLY A 181 -18.62 -17.54 4.22
C GLY A 181 -17.54 -18.27 3.43
N PHE A 182 -16.26 -17.99 3.68
CA PHE A 182 -15.17 -18.77 3.14
C PHE A 182 -14.85 -19.94 4.09
N GLU A 183 -15.42 -21.10 3.82
CA GLU A 183 -15.09 -22.34 4.50
C GLU A 183 -14.36 -23.28 3.53
N ILE A 184 -13.20 -23.80 3.93
CA ILE A 184 -12.52 -24.86 3.19
C ILE A 184 -13.14 -26.18 3.67
N PRO A 185 -13.85 -26.94 2.81
CA PRO A 185 -14.40 -28.22 3.20
C PRO A 185 -13.29 -29.17 3.69
N GLU A 186 -13.52 -29.86 4.82
CA GLU A 186 -12.53 -30.82 5.34
C GLU A 186 -12.12 -31.88 4.32
N ALA A 187 -13.02 -32.22 3.38
CA ALA A 187 -12.78 -33.18 2.30
C ALA A 187 -11.73 -32.70 1.28
N GLU A 188 -11.44 -31.39 1.23
CA GLU A 188 -10.42 -30.79 0.34
C GLU A 188 -9.08 -30.57 1.06
N LEU A 189 -9.00 -30.89 2.36
CA LEU A 189 -7.80 -30.77 3.16
C LEU A 189 -7.04 -32.11 3.21
N GLU A 190 -5.80 -32.13 2.70
CA GLU A 190 -4.88 -33.24 2.92
C GLU A 190 -3.84 -32.83 3.98
N ILE A 191 -4.00 -33.40 5.18
CA ILE A 191 -3.08 -33.11 6.29
C ILE A 191 -2.07 -34.25 6.39
N SER A 192 -0.82 -33.98 6.03
CA SER A 192 0.29 -34.92 6.20
C SER A 192 1.27 -34.45 7.26
N THR A 193 1.76 -35.36 8.08
CA THR A 193 2.79 -35.08 9.07
C THR A 193 4.12 -35.68 8.62
N MET A 194 5.19 -34.90 8.70
CA MET A 194 6.53 -35.38 8.42
C MET A 194 7.47 -35.07 9.59
N ARG A 195 8.49 -35.89 9.78
CA ARG A 195 9.53 -35.58 10.75
C ARG A 195 10.38 -34.42 10.20
N SER A 196 10.67 -33.46 11.04
CA SER A 196 11.65 -32.45 10.70
C SER A 196 13.01 -33.15 10.52
N SER A 197 13.50 -33.18 9.28
CA SER A 197 14.81 -33.76 8.94
C SER A 197 15.91 -32.75 9.33
N GLY A 198 16.05 -32.48 10.60
CA GLY A 198 17.23 -31.82 11.15
C GLY A 198 18.24 -32.88 11.58
N ALA A 199 19.48 -32.70 11.20
CA ALA A 199 20.57 -33.52 11.70
C ALA A 199 20.79 -33.32 13.19
#